data_0e7580c80b90cb66f558aa6d98afb53b
#
_entry.id   0e7580c80b90cb66f558aa6d98afb53b
#
_cell.length_a   1.000
_cell.length_b   1.000
_cell.length_c   1.000
_cell.angle_alpha   90.00
_cell.angle_beta   90.00
_cell.angle_gamma   90.00
#
_symmetry.space_group_name_H-M   'P 1'
#
loop_
_entity.id
_entity.type
_entity.pdbx_description
1 polymer ?
#
loop_
_entity_poly.entity_id
_entity_poly.type
_entity_poly.pdbx_seq_one_letter_code
_entity_poly.pdbx_strand_id
1 'polypeptide(L)'
;MICWILENTDCSITLIPHVVWENNDDRVPLNKLLKKFETTRRVVMIEDSNCNKLKGYISRCRLFIGARTHATIAAYSTCVPTLVLGYSIKSKGIATDLFGTDEKYVIPVQSLEQEDDLTRSFIWLWENEGMIRKKLQLIMPGYIQKASMLDEDIREYLGEKE
;
A
#
# COMPACT_ATOMS: atom_id res chain seq x y z
N MET A 1 15.13 3.77 5.93
CA MET A 1 14.48 3.49 4.64
C MET A 1 14.44 4.72 3.73
N ILE A 2 13.84 5.87 4.06
CA ILE A 2 13.79 7.04 3.14
C ILE A 2 15.18 7.48 2.72
N CYS A 3 16.13 7.61 3.64
CA CYS A 3 17.54 7.93 3.32
C CYS A 3 18.12 6.94 2.31
N TRP A 4 17.92 5.65 2.55
CA TRP A 4 18.40 4.61 1.64
C TRP A 4 17.84 4.78 0.20
N ILE A 5 16.54 5.07 0.07
CA ILE A 5 15.90 5.31 -1.25
C ILE A 5 16.55 6.52 -1.95
N LEU A 6 16.75 7.61 -1.20
CA LEU A 6 17.33 8.84 -1.74
C LEU A 6 18.79 8.68 -2.14
N GLU A 7 19.54 7.84 -1.46
CA GLU A 7 20.97 7.60 -1.69
C GLU A 7 21.22 6.56 -2.79
N ASN A 8 20.36 5.56 -2.89
CA ASN A 8 20.61 4.38 -3.76
C ASN A 8 19.71 4.32 -5.00
N THR A 9 18.78 5.27 -5.19
CA THR A 9 17.85 5.28 -6.33
C THR A 9 17.57 6.71 -6.81
N ASP A 10 17.00 6.84 -8.00
CA ASP A 10 16.49 8.12 -8.53
C ASP A 10 14.99 8.32 -8.23
N CYS A 11 14.38 7.44 -7.44
CA CYS A 11 12.95 7.52 -7.13
C CYS A 11 12.62 8.73 -6.27
N SER A 12 11.47 9.34 -6.54
CA SER A 12 10.82 10.28 -5.63
C SER A 12 9.88 9.55 -4.69
N ILE A 13 9.63 10.14 -3.53
CA ILE A 13 8.78 9.58 -2.48
C ILE A 13 7.56 10.48 -2.32
N THR A 14 6.39 9.88 -2.43
CA THR A 14 5.12 10.58 -2.22
C THR A 14 4.48 10.11 -0.91
N LEU A 15 4.30 11.03 0.02
CA LEU A 15 3.59 10.78 1.27
C LEU A 15 2.09 10.96 1.01
N ILE A 16 1.30 9.94 1.34
CA ILE A 16 -0.13 9.89 1.04
C ILE A 16 -0.91 9.78 2.34
N PRO A 17 -1.54 10.87 2.84
CA PRO A 17 -2.45 10.79 3.99
C PRO A 17 -3.70 10.01 3.58
N HIS A 18 -4.21 9.16 4.46
CA HIS A 18 -5.36 8.30 4.18
C HIS A 18 -6.49 8.47 5.20
N VAL A 19 -6.16 8.85 6.42
CA VAL A 19 -7.11 9.19 7.48
C VAL A 19 -6.81 10.62 7.92
N VAL A 20 -7.86 11.45 7.98
CA VAL A 20 -7.75 12.89 8.29
C VAL A 20 -8.78 13.32 9.34
N TRP A 21 -9.06 12.46 10.32
CA TRP A 21 -9.99 12.76 11.40
C TRP A 21 -9.31 13.49 12.56
N GLU A 22 -10.06 14.27 13.32
CA GLU A 22 -9.56 15.19 14.35
C GLU A 22 -8.53 14.57 15.31
N ASN A 23 -8.73 13.33 15.75
CA ASN A 23 -7.82 12.64 16.67
C ASN A 23 -6.99 11.51 16.01
N ASN A 24 -7.07 11.37 14.70
CA ASN A 24 -6.36 10.35 13.95
C ASN A 24 -6.06 10.88 12.54
N ASP A 25 -5.12 11.81 12.46
CA ASP A 25 -4.77 12.52 11.22
C ASP A 25 -3.38 12.14 10.75
N ASP A 26 -3.32 11.38 9.65
CA ASP A 26 -2.07 10.95 9.04
C ASP A 26 -1.19 12.14 8.59
N ARG A 27 -1.79 13.32 8.33
CA ARG A 27 -1.03 14.51 7.94
C ARG A 27 -0.08 14.98 9.03
N VAL A 28 -0.42 14.78 10.29
CA VAL A 28 0.42 15.21 11.42
C VAL A 28 1.78 14.51 11.41
N PRO A 29 1.88 13.17 11.47
CA PRO A 29 3.17 12.48 11.40
C PRO A 29 3.84 12.63 10.04
N LEU A 30 3.08 12.66 8.93
CA LEU A 30 3.65 12.81 7.59
C LEU A 30 4.27 14.19 7.37
N ASN A 31 3.68 15.27 7.92
CA ASN A 31 4.29 16.60 7.90
C ASN A 31 5.60 16.66 8.72
N LYS A 32 5.65 15.98 9.87
CA LYS A 32 6.91 15.86 10.64
C LYS A 32 7.98 15.14 9.83
N LEU A 33 7.59 14.13 9.09
CA LEU A 33 8.50 13.37 8.21
C LEU A 33 8.94 14.24 7.03
N LEU A 34 8.01 14.93 6.35
CA LEU A 34 8.30 15.82 5.24
C LEU A 34 9.33 16.89 5.60
N LYS A 35 9.18 17.53 6.78
CA LYS A 35 10.13 18.54 7.28
C LYS A 35 11.56 18.02 7.44
N LYS A 36 11.74 16.73 7.78
CA LYS A 36 13.09 16.12 7.87
C LYS A 36 13.80 16.04 6.51
N PHE A 37 13.05 16.10 5.43
CA PHE A 37 13.55 15.97 4.06
C PHE A 37 13.25 17.21 3.19
N GLU A 38 12.98 18.36 3.81
CA GLU A 38 12.61 19.58 3.10
C GLU A 38 13.71 20.12 2.15
N THR A 39 14.97 19.77 2.42
CA THR A 39 16.12 20.12 1.57
C THR A 39 16.15 19.35 0.25
N THR A 40 15.44 18.23 0.15
CA THR A 40 15.32 17.46 -1.09
C THR A 40 13.97 17.70 -1.77
N ARG A 41 13.99 17.89 -3.10
CA ARG A 41 12.76 18.00 -3.90
C ARG A 41 12.14 16.63 -4.24
N ARG A 42 12.74 15.55 -3.74
CA ARG A 42 12.34 14.16 -4.03
C ARG A 42 11.37 13.57 -3.01
N VAL A 43 11.05 14.28 -1.93
CA VAL A 43 10.02 13.89 -0.97
C VAL A 43 8.92 14.93 -1.01
N VAL A 44 7.71 14.50 -1.35
CA VAL A 44 6.54 15.37 -1.45
C VAL A 44 5.36 14.76 -0.70
N MET A 45 4.41 15.57 -0.28
CA MET A 45 3.14 15.09 0.29
C MET A 45 2.00 15.59 -0.59
N ILE A 46 1.06 14.71 -0.91
CA ILE A 46 -0.16 15.08 -1.63
C ILE A 46 -1.20 15.60 -0.65
N GLU A 47 -2.09 16.45 -1.17
CA GLU A 47 -3.25 16.93 -0.43
C GLU A 47 -4.25 15.80 -0.21
N ASP A 48 -5.07 15.95 0.85
CA ASP A 48 -6.22 15.08 1.08
C ASP A 48 -7.14 15.09 -0.15
N SER A 49 -7.62 13.92 -0.50
CA SER A 49 -8.41 13.72 -1.70
C SER A 49 -9.37 12.55 -1.54
N ASN A 50 -10.39 12.48 -2.39
CA ASN A 50 -11.30 11.35 -2.40
C ASN A 50 -10.58 10.02 -2.77
N CYS A 51 -11.21 8.90 -2.42
CA CYS A 51 -10.64 7.56 -2.57
C CYS A 51 -10.22 7.23 -4.02
N ASN A 52 -10.98 7.69 -5.02
CA ASN A 52 -10.65 7.44 -6.42
C ASN A 52 -9.35 8.15 -6.84
N LYS A 53 -9.17 9.39 -6.40
CA LYS A 53 -7.97 10.17 -6.68
C LYS A 53 -6.75 9.58 -5.94
N LEU A 54 -6.92 9.20 -4.66
CA LEU A 54 -5.87 8.52 -3.90
C LEU A 54 -5.45 7.19 -4.54
N LYS A 55 -6.42 6.37 -4.95
CA LYS A 55 -6.14 5.14 -5.70
C LYS A 55 -5.43 5.42 -7.01
N GLY A 56 -5.79 6.50 -7.71
CA GLY A 56 -5.11 6.95 -8.92
C GLY A 56 -3.64 7.35 -8.69
N TYR A 57 -3.30 7.97 -7.57
CA TYR A 57 -1.90 8.21 -7.20
C TYR A 57 -1.17 6.91 -6.88
N ILE A 58 -1.77 6.04 -6.06
CA ILE A 58 -1.16 4.75 -5.66
C ILE A 58 -0.88 3.89 -6.90
N SER A 59 -1.81 3.82 -7.87
CA SER A 59 -1.66 3.00 -9.08
C SER A 59 -0.46 3.38 -9.97
N ARG A 60 0.05 4.60 -9.81
CA ARG A 60 1.23 5.10 -10.55
C ARG A 60 2.54 4.90 -9.80
N CYS A 61 2.48 4.41 -8.58
CA CYS A 61 3.69 4.14 -7.81
C CYS A 61 4.43 2.90 -8.35
N ARG A 62 5.74 2.97 -8.32
CA ARG A 62 6.59 1.80 -8.57
C ARG A 62 6.43 0.77 -7.46
N LEU A 63 6.44 1.23 -6.21
CA LEU A 63 6.27 0.44 -4.99
C LEU A 63 5.35 1.19 -4.02
N PHE A 64 4.72 0.47 -3.13
CA PHE A 64 3.90 1.05 -2.08
C PHE A 64 4.28 0.49 -0.71
N ILE A 65 4.29 1.35 0.31
CA ILE A 65 4.49 0.96 1.71
C ILE A 65 3.37 1.60 2.51
N GLY A 66 2.60 0.80 3.21
CA GLY A 66 1.46 1.35 3.92
C GLY A 66 1.01 0.52 5.12
N ALA A 67 0.41 1.22 6.10
CA ALA A 67 -0.21 0.62 7.27
C ALA A 67 -1.75 0.57 7.15
N ARG A 68 -2.36 1.46 6.37
CA ARG A 68 -3.81 1.55 6.23
C ARG A 68 -4.32 0.49 5.24
N THR A 69 -5.20 -0.41 5.71
CA THR A 69 -5.69 -1.56 4.94
C THR A 69 -6.28 -1.15 3.58
N HIS A 70 -7.12 -0.11 3.52
CA HIS A 70 -7.71 0.34 2.26
C HIS A 70 -6.66 0.86 1.25
N ALA A 71 -5.60 1.51 1.74
CA ALA A 71 -4.49 1.94 0.88
C ALA A 71 -3.69 0.75 0.33
N THR A 72 -3.44 -0.28 1.16
CA THR A 72 -2.75 -1.49 0.71
C THR A 72 -3.60 -2.31 -0.28
N ILE A 73 -4.92 -2.38 -0.07
CA ILE A 73 -5.85 -2.99 -1.04
C ILE A 73 -5.85 -2.20 -2.36
N ALA A 74 -5.85 -0.85 -2.31
CA ALA A 74 -5.74 -0.02 -3.50
C ALA A 74 -4.46 -0.31 -4.28
N ALA A 75 -3.33 -0.49 -3.60
CA ALA A 75 -2.06 -0.85 -4.23
C ALA A 75 -2.10 -2.26 -4.84
N TYR A 76 -2.53 -3.27 -4.11
CA TYR A 76 -2.66 -4.63 -4.63
C TYR A 76 -3.60 -4.71 -5.83
N SER A 77 -4.79 -4.08 -5.74
CA SER A 77 -5.79 -4.10 -6.82
C SER A 77 -5.34 -3.39 -8.10
N THR A 78 -4.29 -2.59 -8.02
CA THR A 78 -3.64 -1.93 -9.17
C THR A 78 -2.27 -2.54 -9.50
N CYS A 79 -2.00 -3.74 -8.99
CA CYS A 79 -0.78 -4.52 -9.23
C CYS A 79 0.51 -3.80 -8.81
N VAL A 80 0.45 -2.94 -7.79
CA VAL A 80 1.63 -2.27 -7.23
C VAL A 80 2.23 -3.16 -6.14
N PRO A 81 3.52 -3.57 -6.25
CA PRO A 81 4.20 -4.33 -5.21
C PRO A 81 4.21 -3.55 -3.91
N THR A 82 3.77 -4.20 -2.83
CA THR A 82 3.44 -3.53 -1.57
C THR A 82 4.06 -4.22 -0.38
N LEU A 83 4.69 -3.42 0.50
CA LEU A 83 5.10 -3.82 1.83
C LEU A 83 4.09 -3.28 2.84
N VAL A 84 3.48 -4.17 3.63
CA VAL A 84 2.47 -3.77 4.60
C VAL A 84 3.06 -3.67 6.00
N LEU A 85 2.87 -2.53 6.65
CA LEU A 85 3.13 -2.37 8.08
C LEU A 85 1.88 -2.85 8.84
N GLY A 86 1.91 -4.13 9.22
CA GLY A 86 0.76 -4.82 9.79
C GLY A 86 0.59 -4.56 11.29
N TYR A 87 -0.54 -4.00 11.68
CA TYR A 87 -0.95 -3.87 13.08
C TYR A 87 -2.17 -4.74 13.41
N SER A 88 -2.70 -5.48 12.45
CA SER A 88 -3.87 -6.34 12.62
C SER A 88 -3.75 -7.64 11.82
N ILE A 89 -4.53 -8.64 12.22
CA ILE A 89 -4.61 -9.94 11.52
C ILE A 89 -5.12 -9.82 10.07
N LYS A 90 -5.87 -8.74 9.75
CA LYS A 90 -6.42 -8.53 8.40
C LYS A 90 -5.33 -8.40 7.33
N SER A 91 -4.23 -7.70 7.65
CA SER A 91 -3.13 -7.53 6.70
C SER A 91 -2.44 -8.85 6.38
N LYS A 92 -2.29 -9.73 7.38
CA LYS A 92 -1.74 -11.07 7.20
C LYS A 92 -2.65 -11.94 6.34
N GLY A 93 -3.97 -11.95 6.63
CA GLY A 93 -4.97 -12.69 5.85
C GLY A 93 -4.93 -12.28 4.37
N ILE A 94 -4.96 -10.99 4.06
CA ILE A 94 -4.89 -10.50 2.68
C ILE A 94 -3.60 -10.96 1.98
N ALA A 95 -2.46 -10.85 2.64
CA ALA A 95 -1.19 -11.28 2.04
C ALA A 95 -1.16 -12.80 1.83
N THR A 96 -1.67 -13.58 2.78
CA THR A 96 -1.77 -15.03 2.65
C THR A 96 -2.68 -15.44 1.49
N ASP A 97 -3.83 -14.78 1.32
CA ASP A 97 -4.74 -15.03 0.20
C ASP A 97 -4.08 -14.72 -1.16
N LEU A 98 -3.33 -13.61 -1.24
CA LEU A 98 -2.70 -13.20 -2.49
C LEU A 98 -1.43 -13.99 -2.82
N PHE A 99 -0.62 -14.27 -1.82
CA PHE A 99 0.74 -14.79 -2.01
C PHE A 99 0.97 -16.21 -1.48
N GLY A 100 -0.01 -16.76 -0.72
CA GLY A 100 0.12 -18.04 -0.03
C GLY A 100 0.89 -17.94 1.31
N THR A 101 1.39 -16.76 1.66
CA THR A 101 2.12 -16.45 2.89
C THR A 101 2.06 -14.95 3.18
N ASP A 102 2.14 -14.57 4.45
CA ASP A 102 2.33 -13.19 4.87
C ASP A 102 3.81 -12.83 5.08
N GLU A 103 4.68 -13.83 5.12
CA GLU A 103 6.12 -13.65 5.33
C GLU A 103 6.72 -12.73 4.25
N LYS A 104 7.48 -11.72 4.69
CA LYS A 104 8.13 -10.68 3.87
C LYS A 104 7.17 -9.67 3.20
N TYR A 105 5.89 -9.98 3.06
CA TYR A 105 4.88 -9.04 2.53
C TYR A 105 4.28 -8.15 3.61
N VAL A 106 4.24 -8.67 4.86
CA VAL A 106 3.71 -7.96 6.02
C VAL A 106 4.76 -7.94 7.13
N ILE A 107 5.09 -6.75 7.60
CA ILE A 107 5.93 -6.57 8.79
C ILE A 107 5.00 -6.21 9.94
N PRO A 108 4.88 -7.05 10.98
CA PRO A 108 4.21 -6.64 12.20
C PRO A 108 4.92 -5.41 12.80
N VAL A 109 4.17 -4.34 13.06
CA VAL A 109 4.78 -3.11 13.61
C VAL A 109 5.53 -3.38 14.92
N GLN A 110 5.04 -4.35 15.70
CA GLN A 110 5.64 -4.76 16.96
C GLN A 110 6.99 -5.48 16.80
N SER A 111 7.32 -5.96 15.61
CA SER A 111 8.59 -6.63 15.32
C SER A 111 9.68 -5.69 14.79
N LEU A 112 9.38 -4.39 14.68
CA LEU A 112 10.36 -3.38 14.32
C LEU A 112 11.15 -2.96 15.57
N GLU A 113 12.27 -3.64 15.83
CA GLU A 113 13.12 -3.43 17.01
C GLU A 113 14.35 -2.60 16.67
N GLN A 114 14.87 -2.72 15.46
CA GLN A 114 16.08 -2.04 14.99
C GLN A 114 15.74 -0.96 13.95
N GLU A 115 16.55 0.09 13.90
CA GLU A 115 16.34 1.22 12.96
C GLU A 115 16.36 0.80 11.49
N ASP A 116 17.05 -0.29 11.16
CA ASP A 116 17.20 -0.78 9.79
C ASP A 116 16.22 -1.91 9.41
N ASP A 117 15.37 -2.41 10.32
CA ASP A 117 14.42 -3.49 10.05
C ASP A 117 13.50 -3.17 8.86
N LEU A 118 12.93 -1.95 8.86
CA LEU A 118 12.10 -1.48 7.76
C LEU A 118 12.91 -1.31 6.48
N THR A 119 14.15 -0.89 6.57
CA THR A 119 15.03 -0.72 5.41
C THR A 119 15.37 -2.06 4.77
N ARG A 120 15.71 -3.08 5.56
CA ARG A 120 15.96 -4.44 5.06
C ARG A 120 14.74 -5.03 4.34
N SER A 121 13.56 -4.87 4.93
CA SER A 121 12.33 -5.35 4.31
C SER A 121 11.96 -4.61 3.03
N PHE A 122 12.25 -3.30 2.98
CA PHE A 122 12.09 -2.52 1.76
C PHE A 122 13.07 -2.96 0.67
N ILE A 123 14.33 -3.23 1.00
CA ILE A 123 15.32 -3.73 0.03
C ILE A 123 14.85 -5.05 -0.58
N TRP A 124 14.33 -5.96 0.25
CA TRP A 124 13.75 -7.20 -0.27
C TRP A 124 12.57 -6.93 -1.25
N LEU A 125 11.65 -6.02 -0.92
CA LEU A 125 10.56 -5.62 -1.83
C LEU A 125 11.11 -5.05 -3.14
N TRP A 126 12.13 -4.19 -3.05
CA TRP A 126 12.79 -3.57 -4.20
C TRP A 126 13.40 -4.62 -5.15
N GLU A 127 14.13 -5.57 -4.60
CA GLU A 127 14.77 -6.64 -5.37
C GLU A 127 13.77 -7.61 -6.00
N ASN A 128 12.59 -7.76 -5.39
CA ASN A 128 11.55 -8.70 -5.83
C ASN A 128 10.37 -8.05 -6.54
N GLU A 129 10.40 -6.74 -6.82
CA GLU A 129 9.25 -5.99 -7.36
C GLU A 129 8.68 -6.60 -8.65
N GLY A 130 9.55 -7.05 -9.55
CA GLY A 130 9.15 -7.62 -10.83
C GLY A 130 8.37 -8.92 -10.67
N MET A 131 8.82 -9.79 -9.78
CA MET A 131 8.14 -11.05 -9.45
C MET A 131 6.78 -10.80 -8.79
N ILE A 132 6.74 -9.90 -7.81
CA ILE A 132 5.51 -9.57 -7.10
C ILE A 132 4.48 -8.94 -8.03
N ARG A 133 4.89 -8.00 -8.87
CA ARG A 133 4.02 -7.35 -9.88
C ARG A 133 3.42 -8.37 -10.85
N LYS A 134 4.24 -9.27 -11.40
CA LYS A 134 3.77 -10.33 -12.29
C LYS A 134 2.74 -11.24 -11.61
N LYS A 135 2.99 -11.61 -10.35
CA LYS A 135 2.04 -12.42 -9.57
C LYS A 135 0.72 -11.69 -9.39
N LEU A 136 0.74 -10.41 -8.99
CA LEU A 136 -0.48 -9.61 -8.85
C LEU A 136 -1.23 -9.49 -10.18
N GLN A 137 -0.55 -9.23 -11.29
CA GLN A 137 -1.17 -9.16 -12.62
C GLN A 137 -1.85 -10.47 -13.05
N LEU A 138 -1.31 -11.59 -12.60
CA LEU A 138 -1.90 -12.92 -12.89
C LEU A 138 -3.17 -13.18 -12.08
N ILE A 139 -3.19 -12.78 -10.79
CA ILE A 139 -4.29 -13.15 -9.88
C ILE A 139 -5.41 -12.10 -9.81
N MET A 140 -5.09 -10.80 -10.00
CA MET A 140 -6.07 -9.71 -9.86
C MET A 140 -7.30 -9.83 -10.77
N PRO A 141 -7.21 -10.26 -12.05
CA PRO A 141 -8.40 -10.46 -12.87
C PRO A 141 -9.44 -11.39 -12.22
N GLY A 142 -8.99 -12.48 -11.58
CA GLY A 142 -9.89 -13.40 -10.87
C GLY A 142 -10.55 -12.78 -9.63
N TYR A 143 -9.84 -11.90 -8.90
CA TYR A 143 -10.44 -11.16 -7.78
C TYR A 143 -11.47 -10.14 -8.24
N ILE A 144 -11.19 -9.43 -9.34
CA ILE A 144 -12.13 -8.46 -9.93
C ILE A 144 -13.40 -9.19 -10.40
N GLN A 145 -13.25 -10.32 -11.08
CA GLN A 145 -14.39 -11.13 -11.53
C GLN A 145 -15.25 -11.60 -10.36
N LYS A 146 -14.64 -12.13 -9.28
CA LYS A 146 -15.39 -12.53 -8.06
C LYS A 146 -16.14 -11.36 -7.43
N ALA A 147 -15.54 -10.17 -7.40
CA ALA A 147 -16.20 -8.99 -6.85
C ALA A 147 -17.39 -8.55 -7.72
N SER A 148 -17.30 -8.69 -9.06
CA SER A 148 -18.41 -8.38 -9.96
C SER A 148 -19.56 -9.39 -9.83
N MET A 149 -19.25 -10.67 -9.66
CA MET A 149 -20.28 -11.70 -9.43
C MET A 149 -21.06 -11.44 -8.12
N LEU A 150 -20.39 -10.97 -7.08
CA LEU A 150 -21.06 -10.60 -5.82
C LEU A 150 -22.06 -9.46 -6.01
N ASP A 151 -21.77 -8.49 -6.88
CA ASP A 151 -22.70 -7.41 -7.23
C ASP A 151 -23.97 -7.96 -7.94
N GLU A 152 -23.78 -8.89 -8.86
CA GLU A 152 -24.88 -9.59 -9.56
C GLU A 152 -25.74 -10.40 -8.58
N ASP A 153 -25.13 -11.19 -7.69
CA ASP A 153 -25.85 -11.97 -6.68
C ASP A 153 -26.67 -11.07 -5.73
N ILE A 154 -26.11 -9.92 -5.33
CA ILE A 154 -26.83 -8.93 -4.48
C ILE A 154 -28.00 -8.33 -5.21
N ARG A 155 -27.87 -7.92 -6.48
CA ARG A 155 -28.96 -7.37 -7.30
C ARG A 155 -30.08 -8.38 -7.49
N GLU A 156 -29.74 -9.63 -7.79
CA GLU A 156 -30.70 -10.72 -7.89
C GLU A 156 -31.47 -10.92 -6.58
N TYR A 157 -30.75 -10.94 -5.44
CA TYR A 157 -31.36 -11.07 -4.11
C TYR A 157 -32.31 -9.91 -3.77
N LEU A 158 -31.97 -8.68 -4.18
CA LEU A 158 -32.80 -7.49 -3.97
C LEU A 158 -33.98 -7.40 -4.95
N GLY A 159 -34.07 -8.28 -5.95
CA GLY A 159 -35.11 -8.28 -6.97
C GLY A 159 -34.97 -7.14 -7.99
N GLU A 160 -33.82 -6.50 -8.08
CA GLU A 160 -33.51 -5.50 -9.09
C GLU A 160 -33.21 -6.24 -10.42
N LYS A 161 -34.24 -6.40 -11.24
CA LYS A 161 -34.09 -6.84 -12.64
C LYS A 161 -33.75 -5.61 -13.49
N GLU A 162 -32.75 -5.77 -14.40
CA GLU A 162 -32.49 -4.78 -15.44
C GLU A 162 -33.73 -4.49 -16.29
#